data_d630b93d9349e653141f0edf9d026942
#
_entry.id   d630b93d9349e653141f0edf9d026942
#
_cell.length_a   1.000
_cell.length_b   1.000
_cell.length_c   1.000
_cell.angle_alpha   90.00
_cell.angle_beta   90.00
_cell.angle_gamma   90.00
#
_symmetry.space_group_name_H-M   'P 1'
#
loop_
_entity.id
_entity.type
_entity.pdbx_description
1 polymer ?
#
loop_
_entity_poly.entity_id
_entity_poly.type
_entity_poly.pdbx_seq_one_letter_code
_entity_poly.pdbx_strand_id
1 'polypeptide(L)'
;MGHAYSSIVADVFARFKRLEGKKVHFLTGTDEHGLKIQRQAEKNNKEVKIFCDEISSKFEKLTKTLNLSINDFIRTTEPRHHDAVKALWSRLIDSGDIYLSKYAGWYSISDEAYYTEEEISFDGNQKISKSSGSVVDWFEEESYFFKLSAWQDKLL
;
A
#
# COMPACT_ATOMS: atom_id res chain seq x y z
N MET A 1 6.72 -16.46 -1.27
CA MET A 1 5.61 -17.32 -1.76
C MET A 1 4.28 -16.56 -1.86
N GLY A 2 3.92 -15.69 -0.89
CA GLY A 2 2.63 -15.00 -0.89
C GLY A 2 2.33 -14.20 -2.17
N HIS A 3 3.25 -13.36 -2.64
CA HIS A 3 3.06 -12.57 -3.87
C HIS A 3 2.86 -13.45 -5.13
N ALA A 4 3.57 -14.58 -5.22
CA ALA A 4 3.37 -15.50 -6.34
C ALA A 4 1.97 -16.14 -6.30
N TYR A 5 1.50 -16.52 -5.12
CA TYR A 5 0.18 -17.11 -4.94
C TYR A 5 -0.94 -16.16 -5.38
N SER A 6 -0.96 -14.95 -4.83
CA SER A 6 -2.00 -13.95 -5.18
C SER A 6 -1.97 -13.59 -6.68
N SER A 7 -0.78 -13.45 -7.26
CA SER A 7 -0.64 -13.14 -8.68
C SER A 7 -1.13 -14.28 -9.59
N ILE A 8 -0.84 -15.53 -9.24
CA ILE A 8 -1.31 -16.71 -10.00
C ILE A 8 -2.84 -16.82 -9.92
N VAL A 9 -3.43 -16.65 -8.75
CA VAL A 9 -4.90 -16.69 -8.59
C VAL A 9 -5.56 -15.61 -9.45
N ALA A 10 -5.04 -14.38 -9.43
CA ALA A 10 -5.55 -13.30 -10.26
C ALA A 10 -5.38 -13.58 -11.76
N ASP A 11 -4.26 -14.20 -12.17
CA ASP A 11 -4.01 -14.58 -13.56
C ASP A 11 -4.97 -15.66 -14.06
N VAL A 12 -5.25 -16.68 -13.22
CA VAL A 12 -6.24 -17.72 -13.55
C VAL A 12 -7.61 -17.07 -13.79
N PHE A 13 -8.02 -16.15 -12.94
CA PHE A 13 -9.27 -15.43 -13.10
C PHE A 13 -9.29 -14.55 -14.37
N ALA A 14 -8.21 -13.83 -14.63
CA ALA A 14 -8.07 -13.00 -15.83
C ALA A 14 -8.16 -13.86 -17.11
N ARG A 15 -7.46 -14.99 -17.15
CA ARG A 15 -7.52 -15.94 -18.29
C ARG A 15 -8.92 -16.52 -18.46
N PHE A 16 -9.56 -16.92 -17.38
CA PHE A 16 -10.94 -17.43 -17.41
C PHE A 16 -11.89 -16.39 -18.01
N LYS A 17 -11.82 -15.15 -17.56
CA LYS A 17 -12.67 -14.07 -18.10
C LYS A 17 -12.40 -13.76 -19.58
N ARG A 18 -11.16 -13.89 -20.05
CA ARG A 18 -10.84 -13.79 -21.49
C ARG A 18 -11.44 -14.94 -22.29
N LEU A 19 -11.44 -16.17 -21.75
CA LEU A 19 -12.10 -17.30 -22.38
C LEU A 19 -13.63 -17.13 -22.48
N GLU A 20 -14.24 -16.39 -21.54
CA GLU A 20 -15.65 -15.97 -21.62
C GLU A 20 -15.89 -14.84 -22.65
N GLY A 21 -14.87 -14.41 -23.40
CA GLY A 21 -14.98 -13.31 -24.35
C GLY A 21 -14.98 -11.91 -23.72
N LYS A 22 -14.63 -11.77 -22.44
CA LYS A 22 -14.58 -10.48 -21.76
C LYS A 22 -13.29 -9.74 -22.09
N LYS A 23 -13.40 -8.42 -22.26
CA LYS A 23 -12.22 -7.52 -22.32
C LYS A 23 -11.65 -7.40 -20.90
N VAL A 24 -10.43 -7.90 -20.70
CA VAL A 24 -9.75 -7.91 -19.40
C VAL A 24 -8.47 -7.10 -19.47
N HIS A 25 -8.30 -6.16 -18.55
CA HIS A 25 -7.03 -5.49 -18.28
C HIS A 25 -6.49 -5.99 -16.93
N PHE A 26 -5.41 -6.75 -16.96
CA PHE A 26 -4.77 -7.30 -15.77
C PHE A 26 -3.53 -6.48 -15.43
N LEU A 27 -3.64 -5.70 -14.34
CA LEU A 27 -2.59 -4.83 -13.82
C LEU A 27 -1.98 -5.46 -12.55
N THR A 28 -0.68 -5.38 -12.43
CA THR A 28 0.07 -5.61 -11.18
C THR A 28 1.17 -4.57 -11.02
N GLY A 29 1.86 -4.55 -9.89
CA GLY A 29 2.93 -3.57 -9.69
C GLY A 29 3.53 -3.62 -8.29
N THR A 30 4.30 -2.58 -7.96
CA THR A 30 4.96 -2.42 -6.67
C THR A 30 4.55 -1.11 -5.98
N ASP A 31 4.23 -1.22 -4.69
CA ASP A 31 4.12 -0.07 -3.79
C ASP A 31 5.50 0.26 -3.23
N GLU A 32 5.93 1.52 -3.40
CA GLU A 32 7.31 1.94 -3.19
C GLU A 32 7.46 3.13 -2.23
N HIS A 33 6.43 3.42 -1.44
CA HIS A 33 6.42 4.49 -0.46
C HIS A 33 6.37 3.96 0.99
N GLY A 34 6.66 4.85 1.93
CA GLY A 34 6.53 4.60 3.36
C GLY A 34 7.87 4.37 4.09
N LEU A 35 7.83 4.57 5.41
CA LEU A 35 8.99 4.48 6.31
C LEU A 35 9.65 3.10 6.32
N LYS A 36 8.88 2.04 6.08
CA LYS A 36 9.38 0.67 6.01
C LYS A 36 10.36 0.48 4.85
N ILE A 37 10.02 1.01 3.67
CA ILE A 37 10.89 0.99 2.49
C ILE A 37 12.18 1.78 2.75
N GLN A 38 12.06 2.99 3.31
CA GLN A 38 13.20 3.82 3.66
C GLN A 38 14.16 3.08 4.60
N ARG A 39 13.64 2.53 5.71
CA ARG A 39 14.45 1.78 6.68
C ARG A 39 15.13 0.54 6.08
N GLN A 40 14.46 -0.15 5.15
CA GLN A 40 15.08 -1.28 4.47
C GLN A 40 16.19 -0.86 3.51
N ALA A 41 16.03 0.27 2.80
CA ALA A 41 17.08 0.84 1.97
C ALA A 41 18.31 1.24 2.81
N GLU A 42 18.09 1.93 3.93
CA GLU A 42 19.14 2.31 4.89
C GLU A 42 19.90 1.09 5.44
N LYS A 43 19.19 0.03 5.88
CA LYS A 43 19.79 -1.23 6.33
C LYS A 43 20.66 -1.91 5.27
N ASN A 44 20.35 -1.68 4.00
CA ASN A 44 21.13 -2.22 2.88
C ASN A 44 22.19 -1.22 2.36
N ASN A 45 22.39 -0.08 3.03
CA ASN A 45 23.28 1.01 2.62
C ASN A 45 23.02 1.47 1.17
N LYS A 46 21.75 1.62 0.80
CA LYS A 46 21.33 2.02 -0.54
C LYS A 46 20.46 3.26 -0.49
N GLU A 47 20.56 4.07 -1.54
CA GLU A 47 19.57 5.09 -1.81
C GLU A 47 18.20 4.45 -2.04
N VAL A 48 17.13 5.07 -1.53
CA VAL A 48 15.76 4.53 -1.57
C VAL A 48 15.32 4.19 -2.99
N LYS A 49 15.59 5.10 -3.94
CA LYS A 49 15.21 4.88 -5.34
C LYS A 49 15.91 3.65 -5.95
N ILE A 50 17.22 3.51 -5.72
CA ILE A 50 18.00 2.38 -6.21
C ILE A 50 17.49 1.07 -5.61
N PHE A 51 17.19 1.08 -4.30
CA PHE A 51 16.61 -0.07 -3.61
C PHE A 51 15.25 -0.48 -4.23
N CYS A 52 14.36 0.48 -4.45
CA CYS A 52 13.07 0.24 -5.10
C CYS A 52 13.23 -0.29 -6.52
N ASP A 53 14.14 0.27 -7.33
CA ASP A 53 14.42 -0.19 -8.70
C ASP A 53 14.85 -1.66 -8.74
N GLU A 54 15.74 -2.06 -7.81
CA GLU A 54 16.18 -3.46 -7.71
C GLU A 54 15.06 -4.43 -7.29
N ILE A 55 14.26 -4.03 -6.31
CA ILE A 55 13.16 -4.87 -5.80
C ILE A 55 12.07 -4.99 -6.86
N SER A 56 11.65 -3.88 -7.45
CA SER A 56 10.62 -3.86 -8.51
C SER A 56 11.02 -4.71 -9.71
N SER A 57 12.29 -4.63 -10.15
CA SER A 57 12.82 -5.49 -11.21
C SER A 57 12.71 -6.99 -10.90
N LYS A 58 12.88 -7.39 -9.62
CA LYS A 58 12.69 -8.79 -9.21
C LYS A 58 11.23 -9.22 -9.33
N PHE A 59 10.29 -8.35 -8.94
CA PHE A 59 8.85 -8.62 -9.10
C PHE A 59 8.45 -8.69 -10.57
N GLU A 60 8.94 -7.78 -11.40
CA GLU A 60 8.68 -7.83 -12.84
C GLU A 60 9.23 -9.12 -13.48
N LYS A 61 10.44 -9.56 -13.09
CA LYS A 61 10.99 -10.85 -13.53
C LYS A 61 10.14 -12.03 -13.08
N LEU A 62 9.58 -11.97 -11.84
CA LEU A 62 8.70 -13.00 -11.34
C LEU A 62 7.44 -13.17 -12.20
N THR A 63 6.83 -12.06 -12.67
CA THR A 63 5.66 -12.16 -13.56
C THR A 63 5.98 -12.90 -14.86
N LYS A 64 7.17 -12.68 -15.42
CA LYS A 64 7.66 -13.37 -16.63
C LYS A 64 7.95 -14.85 -16.35
N THR A 65 8.61 -15.15 -15.21
CA THR A 65 8.92 -16.53 -14.79
C THR A 65 7.67 -17.37 -14.58
N LEU A 66 6.63 -16.76 -14.02
CA LEU A 66 5.34 -17.40 -13.76
C LEU A 66 4.41 -17.38 -14.99
N ASN A 67 4.84 -16.83 -16.10
CA ASN A 67 4.05 -16.67 -17.32
C ASN A 67 2.68 -16.02 -17.07
N LEU A 68 2.66 -14.96 -16.24
CA LEU A 68 1.42 -14.23 -15.95
C LEU A 68 0.97 -13.41 -17.16
N SER A 69 -0.31 -13.41 -17.44
CA SER A 69 -0.91 -12.72 -18.60
C SER A 69 -1.21 -11.25 -18.31
N ILE A 70 -0.30 -10.57 -17.61
CA ILE A 70 -0.45 -9.14 -17.26
C ILE A 70 -0.43 -8.28 -18.53
N ASN A 71 -1.20 -7.20 -18.49
CA ASN A 71 -1.23 -6.18 -19.52
C ASN A 71 -0.30 -5.01 -19.20
N ASP A 72 -0.12 -4.75 -17.89
CA ASP A 72 0.68 -3.62 -17.43
C ASP A 72 1.32 -3.92 -16.08
N PHE A 73 2.49 -3.32 -15.84
CA PHE A 73 3.18 -3.32 -14.57
C PHE A 73 3.38 -1.87 -14.12
N ILE A 74 2.78 -1.47 -13.01
CA ILE A 74 2.82 -0.11 -12.48
C ILE A 74 3.71 -0.03 -11.24
N ARG A 75 4.46 1.06 -11.13
CA ARG A 75 5.19 1.41 -9.92
C ARG A 75 4.59 2.69 -9.34
N THR A 76 4.35 2.75 -8.05
CA THR A 76 3.75 3.94 -7.42
C THR A 76 4.65 5.17 -7.48
N THR A 77 5.94 5.00 -7.83
CA THR A 77 6.91 6.08 -8.09
C THR A 77 6.93 6.57 -9.54
N GLU A 78 6.18 5.96 -10.46
CA GLU A 78 6.12 6.39 -11.86
C GLU A 78 5.34 7.71 -12.03
N PRO A 79 5.78 8.60 -12.95
CA PRO A 79 5.06 9.85 -13.21
C PRO A 79 3.59 9.64 -13.56
N ARG A 80 3.26 8.64 -14.40
CA ARG A 80 1.87 8.34 -14.78
C ARG A 80 0.99 7.97 -13.59
N HIS A 81 1.55 7.30 -12.56
CA HIS A 81 0.84 7.02 -11.32
C HIS A 81 0.63 8.30 -10.51
N HIS A 82 1.67 9.10 -10.34
CA HIS A 82 1.59 10.39 -9.65
C HIS A 82 0.55 11.32 -10.28
N ASP A 83 0.49 11.40 -11.60
CA ASP A 83 -0.47 12.25 -12.30
C ASP A 83 -1.91 11.78 -12.08
N ALA A 84 -2.15 10.46 -12.12
CA ALA A 84 -3.45 9.88 -11.82
C ALA A 84 -3.89 10.14 -10.37
N VAL A 85 -2.97 9.95 -9.41
CA VAL A 85 -3.21 10.21 -7.99
C VAL A 85 -3.53 11.70 -7.76
N LYS A 86 -2.74 12.62 -8.33
CA LYS A 86 -2.99 14.07 -8.21
C LYS A 86 -4.34 14.46 -8.78
N ALA A 87 -4.71 13.92 -9.94
CA ALA A 87 -5.99 14.21 -10.56
C ALA A 87 -7.18 13.73 -9.70
N LEU A 88 -7.08 12.52 -9.12
CA LEU A 88 -8.09 12.00 -8.20
C LEU A 88 -8.16 12.83 -6.91
N TRP A 89 -7.00 13.14 -6.33
CA TRP A 89 -6.88 13.97 -5.13
C TRP A 89 -7.56 15.33 -5.29
N SER A 90 -7.25 16.04 -6.38
CA SER A 90 -7.88 17.35 -6.66
C SER A 90 -9.40 17.25 -6.73
N ARG A 91 -9.93 16.24 -7.41
CA ARG A 91 -11.38 16.01 -7.49
C ARG A 91 -12.02 15.78 -6.12
N LEU A 92 -11.35 15.02 -5.26
CA LEU A 92 -11.85 14.71 -3.91
C LEU A 92 -11.76 15.92 -2.96
N ILE A 93 -10.78 16.80 -3.15
CA ILE A 93 -10.74 18.08 -2.45
C ILE A 93 -11.87 18.99 -2.94
N ASP A 94 -12.04 19.13 -4.25
CA ASP A 94 -13.07 19.98 -4.84
C ASP A 94 -14.49 19.54 -4.44
N SER A 95 -14.72 18.24 -4.29
CA SER A 95 -15.98 17.69 -3.78
C SER A 95 -16.14 17.80 -2.26
N GLY A 96 -15.09 18.20 -1.53
CA GLY A 96 -15.07 18.28 -0.07
C GLY A 96 -15.02 16.92 0.63
N ASP A 97 -14.68 15.85 -0.08
CA ASP A 97 -14.53 14.51 0.47
C ASP A 97 -13.19 14.31 1.19
N ILE A 98 -12.18 15.13 0.86
CA ILE A 98 -10.92 15.21 1.58
C ILE A 98 -10.86 16.54 2.37
N TYR A 99 -10.42 16.45 3.62
CA TYR A 99 -10.28 17.60 4.53
C TYR A 99 -9.03 17.46 5.40
N LEU A 100 -8.44 18.59 5.80
CA LEU A 100 -7.32 18.63 6.72
C LEU A 100 -7.82 18.51 8.17
N SER A 101 -7.18 17.67 8.97
CA SER A 101 -7.45 17.54 10.40
C SER A 101 -6.18 17.07 11.13
N LYS A 102 -6.26 17.00 12.46
CA LYS A 102 -5.18 16.46 13.28
C LYS A 102 -5.50 15.03 13.67
N TYR A 103 -4.50 14.18 13.58
CA TYR A 103 -4.56 12.81 14.09
C TYR A 103 -3.50 12.62 15.17
N ALA A 104 -3.87 11.95 16.25
CA ALA A 104 -2.96 11.56 17.31
C ALA A 104 -3.27 10.14 17.76
N GLY A 105 -2.26 9.31 17.90
CA GLY A 105 -2.43 7.91 18.31
C GLY A 105 -1.13 7.13 18.45
N TRP A 106 -1.24 5.92 18.97
CA TRP A 106 -0.11 4.99 19.07
C TRP A 106 0.10 4.31 17.72
N TYR A 107 1.24 4.55 17.08
CA TYR A 107 1.57 4.05 15.75
C TYR A 107 2.68 3.01 15.80
N SER A 108 2.48 1.87 15.15
CA SER A 108 3.52 0.89 14.89
C SER A 108 4.04 1.02 13.48
N ILE A 109 5.34 1.29 13.34
CA ILE A 109 5.99 1.40 12.03
C ILE A 109 6.09 0.02 11.34
N SER A 110 6.25 -1.05 12.12
CA SER A 110 6.35 -2.40 11.56
C SER A 110 5.03 -2.93 11.04
N ASP A 111 3.93 -2.56 11.71
CA ASP A 111 2.58 -2.99 11.34
C ASP A 111 1.90 -2.01 10.37
N GLU A 112 2.48 -0.80 10.24
CA GLU A 112 1.92 0.31 9.47
C GLU A 112 0.48 0.66 9.92
N ALA A 113 0.24 0.60 11.24
CA ALA A 113 -1.08 0.72 11.84
C ALA A 113 -1.09 1.57 13.11
N TYR A 114 -2.22 2.24 13.33
CA TYR A 114 -2.52 2.91 14.59
C TYR A 114 -3.29 2.00 15.53
N TYR A 115 -3.06 2.17 16.83
CA TYR A 115 -3.67 1.41 17.92
C TYR A 115 -4.32 2.34 18.94
N THR A 116 -5.45 1.91 19.48
CA THR A 116 -6.10 2.56 20.62
C THR A 116 -5.38 2.23 21.93
N GLU A 117 -5.62 2.98 23.00
CA GLU A 117 -5.07 2.67 24.33
C GLU A 117 -5.42 1.24 24.81
N GLU A 118 -6.59 0.75 24.44
CA GLU A 118 -7.05 -0.60 24.81
C GLU A 118 -6.29 -1.72 24.10
N GLU A 119 -5.72 -1.43 22.94
CA GLU A 119 -4.96 -2.38 22.09
C GLU A 119 -3.48 -2.42 22.43
N ILE A 120 -3.00 -1.61 23.36
CA ILE A 120 -1.62 -1.59 23.80
C ILE A 120 -1.41 -2.33 25.13
N SER A 121 -0.19 -2.84 25.30
CA SER A 121 0.32 -3.39 26.55
C SER A 121 1.76 -2.94 26.75
N PHE A 122 2.36 -3.33 27.88
CA PHE A 122 3.74 -3.01 28.19
C PHE A 122 4.61 -4.28 28.12
N ASP A 123 5.78 -4.15 27.49
CA ASP A 123 6.87 -5.11 27.58
C ASP A 123 8.09 -4.38 28.16
N GLY A 124 8.35 -4.59 29.45
CA GLY A 124 9.31 -3.78 30.21
C GLY A 124 8.91 -2.30 30.20
N ASN A 125 9.76 -1.44 29.64
CA ASN A 125 9.54 0.00 29.52
C ASN A 125 8.96 0.43 28.16
N GLN A 126 8.69 -0.51 27.26
CA GLN A 126 8.18 -0.21 25.91
C GLN A 126 6.68 -0.50 25.83
N LYS A 127 5.96 0.35 25.12
CA LYS A 127 4.58 0.07 24.73
C LYS A 127 4.58 -0.76 23.45
N ILE A 128 3.76 -1.79 23.46
CA ILE A 128 3.63 -2.72 22.32
C ILE A 128 2.15 -2.97 21.98
N SER A 129 1.89 -3.29 20.74
CA SER A 129 0.57 -3.77 20.30
C SER A 129 0.28 -5.14 20.91
N LYS A 130 -0.92 -5.33 21.47
CA LYS A 130 -1.38 -6.63 21.98
C LYS A 130 -1.51 -7.69 20.89
N SER A 131 -1.81 -7.29 19.66
CA SER A 131 -2.08 -8.20 18.56
C SER A 131 -0.83 -8.71 17.89
N SER A 132 0.19 -7.85 17.71
CA SER A 132 1.40 -8.19 16.94
C SER A 132 2.68 -8.26 17.81
N GLY A 133 2.65 -7.66 19.02
CA GLY A 133 3.85 -7.48 19.84
C GLY A 133 4.80 -6.40 19.34
N SER A 134 4.40 -5.65 18.31
CA SER A 134 5.22 -4.60 17.71
C SER A 134 5.26 -3.35 18.58
N VAL A 135 6.43 -2.71 18.65
CA VAL A 135 6.62 -1.45 19.38
C VAL A 135 5.74 -0.37 18.77
N VAL A 136 5.09 0.42 19.63
CA VAL A 136 4.28 1.56 19.27
C VAL A 136 4.82 2.83 19.92
N ASP A 137 4.85 3.92 19.13
CA ASP A 137 5.21 5.26 19.58
C ASP A 137 4.03 6.21 19.41
N TRP A 138 3.95 7.25 20.26
CA TRP A 138 2.91 8.26 20.13
C TRP A 138 3.25 9.21 18.97
N PHE A 139 2.32 9.31 18.02
CA PHE A 139 2.40 10.22 16.89
C PHE A 139 1.24 11.21 16.91
N GLU A 140 1.56 12.49 16.67
CA GLU A 140 0.59 13.55 16.44
C GLU A 140 1.01 14.33 15.22
N GLU A 141 0.13 14.41 14.21
CA GLU A 141 0.40 15.13 12.97
C GLU A 141 -0.87 15.74 12.37
N GLU A 142 -0.72 16.82 11.64
CA GLU A 142 -1.74 17.28 10.70
C GLU A 142 -1.74 16.36 9.47
N SER A 143 -2.91 15.84 9.14
CA SER A 143 -3.06 14.94 8.01
C SER A 143 -4.38 15.17 7.29
N TYR A 144 -4.44 14.73 6.06
CA TYR A 144 -5.66 14.75 5.27
C TYR A 144 -6.49 13.50 5.53
N PHE A 145 -7.78 13.70 5.72
CA PHE A 145 -8.75 12.64 5.96
C PHE A 145 -9.74 12.56 4.81
N PHE A 146 -10.12 11.33 4.47
CA PHE A 146 -11.20 11.06 3.54
C PHE A 146 -12.49 10.75 4.30
N LYS A 147 -13.62 11.35 3.89
CA LYS A 147 -14.94 11.14 4.51
C LYS A 147 -15.54 9.79 4.13
N LEU A 148 -14.85 8.69 4.49
CA LEU A 148 -15.24 7.33 4.09
C LEU A 148 -16.68 6.98 4.49
N SER A 149 -17.15 7.39 5.68
CA SER A 149 -18.50 7.13 6.16
C SER A 149 -19.60 7.74 5.27
N ALA A 150 -19.32 8.86 4.61
CA ALA A 150 -20.26 9.48 3.67
C ALA A 150 -20.44 8.67 2.36
N TRP A 151 -19.56 7.72 2.11
CA TRP A 151 -19.58 6.85 0.94
C TRP A 151 -20.16 5.46 1.20
N GLN A 152 -20.44 5.14 2.47
CA GLN A 152 -20.88 3.79 2.87
C GLN A 152 -22.08 3.31 2.05
N ASP A 153 -23.17 4.09 2.00
CA ASP A 153 -24.41 3.71 1.31
C ASP A 153 -24.25 3.63 -0.22
N LYS A 154 -23.20 4.27 -0.77
CA LYS A 154 -22.89 4.20 -2.20
C LYS A 154 -22.02 2.99 -2.57
N LEU A 155 -21.29 2.45 -1.60
CA LEU A 155 -20.36 1.33 -1.78
C LEU A 155 -21.01 -0.03 -1.48
N LEU A 156 -22.06 -0.05 -0.66
CA LEU A 156 -22.86 -1.24 -0.33
C LEU A 156 -24.09 -1.38 -1.23
#